data_f62c1fd1199a16a3fd2454d32315332f
#
_entry.id   f62c1fd1199a16a3fd2454d32315332f
#
_cell.length_a   1.000
_cell.length_b   1.000
_cell.length_c   1.000
_cell.angle_alpha   90.00
_cell.angle_beta   90.00
_cell.angle_gamma   90.00
#
_symmetry.space_group_name_H-M   'P 1'
#
loop_
_entity.id
_entity.type
_entity.pdbx_description
1 polymer ?
#
loop_
_entity_poly.entity_id
_entity_poly.type
_entity_poly.pdbx_seq_one_letter_code
_entity_poly.pdbx_strand_id
1 'polypeptide(L)'
;EYKAPFQQFTNEVEYDGELLGDLVTPYKFNRMYALLYKYTTLIPSSTFETTTPTVSLFDHLKLTSAIASCLYYNNTENFYMCEFDISGIQKFIYHITEGRETKPKLTKSLRGRSAFVSILTNSITYAILNEFHLTQTNIIFNTGGGAVILLPYLEDTENRVSQLCSDIVKKLY
;
A
#
# COMPACT_ATOMS: atom_id res chain seq x y z
N GLU A 1 19.87 20.05 -10.54
CA GLU A 1 19.99 18.70 -9.94
C GLU A 1 18.79 17.80 -10.23
N TYR A 2 17.55 18.32 -10.29
CA TYR A 2 16.32 17.54 -10.57
C TYR A 2 15.93 17.51 -12.06
N LYS A 3 16.61 18.20 -12.94
CA LYS A 3 16.26 18.23 -14.39
C LYS A 3 16.39 16.86 -15.06
N ALA A 4 17.43 16.11 -14.74
CA ALA A 4 17.66 14.80 -15.37
C ALA A 4 16.59 13.74 -14.96
N PRO A 5 16.25 13.57 -13.67
CA PRO A 5 15.15 12.69 -13.28
C PRO A 5 13.81 13.10 -13.89
N PHE A 6 13.51 14.38 -13.97
CA PHE A 6 12.27 14.86 -14.57
C PHE A 6 12.22 14.59 -16.08
N GLN A 7 13.32 14.80 -16.80
CA GLN A 7 13.40 14.49 -18.23
C GLN A 7 13.25 12.99 -18.50
N GLN A 8 13.85 12.14 -17.65
CA GLN A 8 13.68 10.69 -17.76
C GLN A 8 12.23 10.27 -17.49
N PHE A 9 11.58 10.86 -16.47
CA PHE A 9 10.17 10.64 -16.20
C PHE A 9 9.30 11.01 -17.42
N THR A 10 9.51 12.21 -17.99
CA THR A 10 8.77 12.67 -19.17
C THR A 10 8.96 11.73 -20.34
N ASN A 11 10.19 11.31 -20.62
CA ASN A 11 10.49 10.40 -21.73
C ASN A 11 9.82 9.02 -21.53
N GLU A 12 9.81 8.46 -20.30
CA GLU A 12 9.11 7.19 -20.01
C GLU A 12 7.59 7.34 -20.14
N VAL A 13 7.03 8.47 -19.72
CA VAL A 13 5.59 8.75 -19.87
C VAL A 13 5.21 8.95 -21.34
N GLU A 14 6.04 9.64 -22.12
CA GLU A 14 5.82 9.84 -23.56
C GLU A 14 5.97 8.55 -24.35
N TYR A 15 6.91 7.69 -23.98
CA TYR A 15 7.10 6.36 -24.61
C TYR A 15 5.88 5.45 -24.37
N ASP A 16 5.29 5.53 -23.19
CA ASP A 16 4.04 4.86 -22.85
C ASP A 16 2.81 5.72 -23.29
N GLY A 17 2.89 6.44 -24.39
CA GLY A 17 1.99 7.55 -24.82
C GLY A 17 0.48 7.29 -24.79
N GLU A 18 0.04 6.03 -24.69
CA GLU A 18 -1.33 5.64 -24.39
C GLU A 18 -1.66 5.75 -22.88
N LEU A 19 -0.64 5.95 -22.04
CA LEU A 19 -0.80 5.93 -20.58
C LEU A 19 -1.60 7.12 -20.05
N LEU A 20 -1.42 8.29 -20.68
CA LEU A 20 -2.08 9.53 -20.25
C LEU A 20 -3.52 9.67 -20.83
N GLY A 21 -3.83 8.96 -21.92
CA GLY A 21 -5.13 9.08 -22.57
C GLY A 21 -6.28 8.40 -21.81
N ASP A 22 -5.96 7.44 -20.92
CA ASP A 22 -7.00 6.63 -20.26
C ASP A 22 -6.51 6.07 -18.92
N LEU A 23 -6.38 6.96 -17.91
CA LEU A 23 -5.96 6.63 -16.55
C LEU A 23 -6.96 5.75 -15.78
N VAL A 24 -8.09 5.42 -16.39
CA VAL A 24 -9.20 4.69 -15.74
C VAL A 24 -8.86 3.22 -15.51
N THR A 25 -7.90 2.65 -16.22
CA THR A 25 -7.57 1.23 -16.04
C THR A 25 -6.61 1.02 -14.85
N PRO A 26 -6.84 -0.01 -13.99
CA PRO A 26 -5.97 -0.31 -12.86
C PRO A 26 -4.49 -0.50 -13.26
N TYR A 27 -4.24 -1.05 -14.44
CA TYR A 27 -2.89 -1.23 -14.97
C TYR A 27 -2.17 0.10 -15.20
N LYS A 28 -2.83 1.05 -15.87
CA LYS A 28 -2.28 2.37 -16.18
C LYS A 28 -2.05 3.18 -14.90
N PHE A 29 -2.97 3.10 -13.95
CA PHE A 29 -2.80 3.72 -12.64
C PHE A 29 -1.57 3.15 -11.89
N ASN A 30 -1.43 1.83 -11.83
CA ASN A 30 -0.31 1.18 -11.17
C ASN A 30 1.03 1.53 -11.85
N ARG A 31 1.05 1.64 -13.18
CA ARG A 31 2.23 2.08 -13.94
C ARG A 31 2.61 3.51 -13.59
N MET A 32 1.66 4.45 -13.61
CA MET A 32 1.90 5.85 -13.21
C MET A 32 2.38 5.95 -11.77
N TYR A 33 1.76 5.21 -10.86
CA TYR A 33 2.18 5.16 -9.45
C TYR A 33 3.64 4.70 -9.32
N ALA A 34 4.04 3.65 -10.05
CA ALA A 34 5.41 3.14 -10.04
C ALA A 34 6.42 4.16 -10.63
N LEU A 35 6.05 4.88 -11.69
CA LEU A 35 6.87 5.93 -12.28
C LEU A 35 7.03 7.11 -11.30
N LEU A 36 5.96 7.56 -10.68
CA LEU A 36 6.02 8.61 -9.66
C LEU A 36 6.90 8.18 -8.49
N TYR A 37 6.75 6.95 -8.00
CA TYR A 37 7.63 6.41 -6.96
C TYR A 37 9.10 6.47 -7.39
N LYS A 38 9.43 5.95 -8.56
CA LYS A 38 10.80 5.87 -9.09
C LYS A 38 11.47 7.24 -9.20
N TYR A 39 10.74 8.26 -9.68
CA TYR A 39 11.34 9.53 -10.04
C TYR A 39 11.16 10.65 -9.02
N THR A 40 10.17 10.55 -8.13
CA THR A 40 9.84 11.66 -7.21
C THR A 40 10.14 11.36 -5.74
N THR A 41 10.55 10.12 -5.38
CA THR A 41 10.88 9.76 -3.99
C THR A 41 12.04 10.57 -3.42
N LEU A 42 13.03 10.93 -4.23
CA LEU A 42 14.18 11.73 -3.79
C LEU A 42 14.00 13.24 -4.04
N ILE A 43 12.87 13.66 -4.56
CA ILE A 43 12.55 15.08 -4.77
C ILE A 43 11.82 15.59 -3.52
N PRO A 44 12.26 16.68 -2.90
CA PRO A 44 11.55 17.26 -1.78
C PRO A 44 10.19 17.81 -2.19
N SER A 45 9.18 17.66 -1.33
CA SER A 45 7.80 18.13 -1.57
C SER A 45 7.65 19.64 -1.57
N SER A 46 8.62 20.38 -0.99
CA SER A 46 8.63 21.84 -0.91
C SER A 46 10.00 22.37 -1.24
N THR A 47 10.05 23.52 -1.92
CA THR A 47 11.27 24.28 -2.21
C THR A 47 11.32 25.59 -1.41
N PHE A 48 10.51 25.74 -0.37
CA PHE A 48 10.45 26.94 0.43
C PHE A 48 11.74 27.09 1.26
N GLU A 49 12.43 28.23 1.13
CA GLU A 49 13.79 28.44 1.62
C GLU A 49 13.96 28.37 3.15
N THR A 50 12.88 28.45 3.92
CA THR A 50 12.94 28.54 5.39
C THR A 50 12.98 27.20 6.12
N THR A 51 12.73 26.07 5.42
CA THR A 51 12.70 24.74 6.03
C THR A 51 13.39 23.71 5.13
N THR A 52 14.20 22.86 5.72
CA THR A 52 14.72 21.66 5.01
C THR A 52 13.56 20.68 4.84
N PRO A 53 13.07 20.46 3.62
CA PRO A 53 11.94 19.57 3.41
C PRO A 53 12.35 18.12 3.73
N THR A 54 11.62 17.49 4.64
CA THR A 54 11.86 16.11 5.09
C THR A 54 10.94 15.11 4.43
N VAL A 55 9.88 15.59 3.74
CA VAL A 55 8.89 14.76 3.06
C VAL A 55 9.19 14.73 1.57
N SER A 56 9.16 13.52 0.96
CA SER A 56 9.34 13.37 -0.47
C SER A 56 8.11 13.86 -1.24
N LEU A 57 8.33 14.29 -2.48
CA LEU A 57 7.23 14.67 -3.37
C LEU A 57 6.29 13.48 -3.61
N PHE A 58 6.84 12.27 -3.72
CA PHE A 58 6.03 11.05 -3.86
C PHE A 58 5.10 10.83 -2.65
N ASP A 59 5.62 10.91 -1.42
CA ASP A 59 4.82 10.71 -0.21
C ASP A 59 3.75 11.78 -0.06
N HIS A 60 4.08 13.03 -0.40
CA HIS A 60 3.12 14.12 -0.42
C HIS A 60 1.98 13.86 -1.43
N LEU A 61 2.30 13.50 -2.66
CA LEU A 61 1.32 13.21 -3.71
C LEU A 61 0.45 11.99 -3.34
N LYS A 62 1.09 10.93 -2.81
CA LYS A 62 0.40 9.73 -2.36
C LYS A 62 -0.63 10.03 -1.27
N LEU A 63 -0.21 10.75 -0.21
CA LEU A 63 -1.10 11.09 0.90
C LEU A 63 -2.22 12.04 0.44
N THR A 64 -1.92 13.03 -0.39
CA THR A 64 -2.91 13.94 -0.97
C THR A 64 -3.95 13.17 -1.77
N SER A 65 -3.52 12.22 -2.61
CA SER A 65 -4.43 11.35 -3.38
C SER A 65 -5.28 10.47 -2.48
N ALA A 66 -4.71 9.90 -1.41
CA ALA A 66 -5.43 9.07 -0.45
C ALA A 66 -6.53 9.85 0.27
N ILE A 67 -6.21 11.05 0.76
CA ILE A 67 -7.18 11.92 1.42
C ILE A 67 -8.27 12.35 0.43
N ALA A 68 -7.87 12.82 -0.76
CA ALA A 68 -8.82 13.26 -1.78
C ALA A 68 -9.82 12.15 -2.17
N SER A 69 -9.35 10.91 -2.32
CA SER A 69 -10.22 9.78 -2.62
C SER A 69 -11.22 9.48 -1.49
N CYS A 70 -10.80 9.60 -0.23
CA CYS A 70 -11.69 9.42 0.92
C CYS A 70 -12.76 10.51 1.01
N LEU A 71 -12.37 11.78 0.78
CA LEU A 71 -13.30 12.92 0.84
C LEU A 71 -14.30 12.94 -0.32
N TYR A 72 -13.90 12.43 -1.49
CA TYR A 72 -14.75 12.36 -2.67
C TYR A 72 -16.02 11.53 -2.46
N TYR A 73 -15.95 10.46 -1.66
CA TYR A 73 -17.07 9.54 -1.46
C TYR A 73 -18.22 10.11 -0.62
N ASN A 74 -17.96 11.06 0.26
CA ASN A 74 -18.98 11.46 1.24
C ASN A 74 -19.16 12.97 1.42
N ASN A 75 -18.45 13.79 0.65
CA ASN A 75 -18.51 15.25 0.78
C ASN A 75 -18.38 15.75 2.25
N THR A 76 -17.60 15.01 3.07
CA THR A 76 -17.29 15.35 4.47
C THR A 76 -15.81 15.64 4.59
N GLU A 77 -15.43 16.33 5.68
CA GLU A 77 -14.02 16.60 6.00
C GLU A 77 -13.36 15.45 6.79
N ASN A 78 -14.08 14.34 6.99
CA ASN A 78 -13.65 13.22 7.82
C ASN A 78 -13.27 11.99 6.98
N PHE A 79 -12.32 11.21 7.49
CA PHE A 79 -11.95 9.89 6.99
C PHE A 79 -11.53 9.00 8.15
N TYR A 80 -11.56 7.68 7.96
CA TYR A 80 -11.04 6.72 8.92
C TYR A 80 -9.59 6.37 8.64
N MET A 81 -8.82 6.13 9.70
CA MET A 81 -7.55 5.43 9.65
C MET A 81 -7.77 4.01 10.16
N CYS A 82 -7.76 3.05 9.26
CA CYS A 82 -7.92 1.63 9.56
C CYS A 82 -6.55 0.99 9.71
N GLU A 83 -6.32 0.37 10.85
CA GLU A 83 -5.12 -0.44 11.11
C GLU A 83 -5.52 -1.89 11.35
N PHE A 84 -4.79 -2.83 10.77
CA PHE A 84 -4.87 -4.23 11.14
C PHE A 84 -3.48 -4.84 11.34
N ASP A 85 -3.40 -5.85 12.19
CA ASP A 85 -2.19 -6.64 12.45
C ASP A 85 -2.51 -8.12 12.53
N ILE A 86 -1.64 -8.97 12.01
CA ILE A 86 -1.75 -10.42 12.07
C ILE A 86 -1.06 -10.91 13.33
N SER A 87 -1.83 -11.40 14.28
CA SER A 87 -1.30 -11.92 15.53
C SER A 87 -0.58 -13.27 15.35
N GLY A 88 0.41 -13.54 16.22
CA GLY A 88 1.08 -14.84 16.27
C GLY A 88 2.12 -15.08 15.17
N ILE A 89 2.53 -14.08 14.40
CA ILE A 89 3.49 -14.18 13.30
C ILE A 89 4.80 -14.82 13.74
N GLN A 90 5.37 -14.37 14.84
CA GLN A 90 6.64 -14.93 15.32
C GLN A 90 6.52 -16.42 15.68
N LYS A 91 5.44 -16.80 16.36
CA LYS A 91 5.15 -18.20 16.66
C LYS A 91 5.00 -19.02 15.40
N PHE A 92 4.30 -18.51 14.38
CA PHE A 92 4.12 -19.16 13.09
C PHE A 92 5.44 -19.31 12.33
N ILE A 93 6.26 -18.25 12.23
CA ILE A 93 7.52 -18.24 11.49
C ILE A 93 8.53 -19.16 12.17
N TYR A 94 8.70 -19.05 13.50
CA TYR A 94 9.73 -19.75 14.26
C TYR A 94 9.25 -21.06 14.90
N HIS A 95 8.04 -21.51 14.62
CA HIS A 95 7.57 -22.82 15.06
C HIS A 95 8.37 -23.92 14.38
N ILE A 96 9.49 -24.27 15.02
CA ILE A 96 10.37 -25.35 14.60
C ILE A 96 9.84 -26.62 15.25
N THR A 97 9.47 -27.61 14.45
CA THR A 97 9.25 -28.96 14.93
C THR A 97 10.61 -29.50 15.42
N GLU A 98 10.78 -29.56 16.74
CA GLU A 98 12.02 -29.99 17.37
C GLU A 98 12.54 -31.29 16.73
N GLY A 99 13.77 -31.25 16.24
CA GLY A 99 14.58 -32.43 15.98
C GLY A 99 14.57 -33.01 14.57
N ARG A 100 13.88 -32.46 13.56
CA ARG A 100 13.75 -33.14 12.23
C ARG A 100 14.28 -32.38 11.02
N GLU A 101 14.70 -31.13 11.12
CA GLU A 101 15.14 -30.37 9.95
C GLU A 101 16.63 -30.07 9.94
N THR A 102 17.28 -30.36 8.79
CA THR A 102 18.67 -29.92 8.54
C THR A 102 18.71 -28.41 8.33
N LYS A 103 19.82 -27.72 8.68
CA LYS A 103 20.01 -26.27 8.55
C LYS A 103 19.52 -25.66 7.22
N PRO A 104 19.78 -26.26 6.03
CA PRO A 104 19.29 -25.73 4.77
C PRO A 104 17.76 -25.80 4.61
N LYS A 105 17.11 -26.81 5.15
CA LYS A 105 15.63 -26.94 5.14
C LYS A 105 15.00 -25.91 6.06
N LEU A 106 15.61 -25.64 7.21
CA LEU A 106 15.15 -24.63 8.15
C LEU A 106 15.12 -23.23 7.51
N THR A 107 16.20 -22.83 6.85
CA THR A 107 16.26 -21.51 6.17
C THR A 107 15.20 -21.37 5.08
N LYS A 108 14.95 -22.42 4.29
CA LYS A 108 13.89 -22.43 3.29
C LYS A 108 12.50 -22.33 3.92
N SER A 109 12.25 -23.03 5.00
CA SER A 109 11.00 -23.00 5.75
C SER A 109 10.71 -21.61 6.33
N LEU A 110 11.70 -20.99 6.97
CA LEU A 110 11.57 -19.63 7.52
C LEU A 110 11.24 -18.60 6.42
N ARG A 111 11.95 -18.65 5.30
CA ARG A 111 11.67 -17.76 4.15
C ARG A 111 10.28 -18.00 3.57
N GLY A 112 9.86 -19.25 3.41
CA GLY A 112 8.53 -19.60 2.91
C GLY A 112 7.43 -19.10 3.83
N ARG A 113 7.57 -19.26 5.15
CA ARG A 113 6.59 -18.76 6.13
C ARG A 113 6.54 -17.24 6.17
N SER A 114 7.67 -16.56 6.12
CA SER A 114 7.72 -15.10 6.03
C SER A 114 7.07 -14.57 4.74
N ALA A 115 7.36 -15.21 3.61
CA ALA A 115 6.71 -14.87 2.34
C ALA A 115 5.18 -15.10 2.40
N PHE A 116 4.72 -16.20 3.01
CA PHE A 116 3.31 -16.47 3.21
C PHE A 116 2.62 -15.36 4.01
N VAL A 117 3.21 -14.93 5.14
CA VAL A 117 2.65 -13.83 5.94
C VAL A 117 2.57 -12.54 5.13
N SER A 118 3.61 -12.21 4.35
CA SER A 118 3.59 -11.01 3.49
C SER A 118 2.51 -11.09 2.40
N ILE A 119 2.31 -12.25 1.78
CA ILE A 119 1.25 -12.46 0.78
C ILE A 119 -0.12 -12.33 1.44
N LEU A 120 -0.32 -12.93 2.62
CA LEU A 120 -1.56 -12.85 3.37
C LEU A 120 -1.88 -11.38 3.74
N THR A 121 -0.91 -10.64 4.28
CA THR A 121 -1.05 -9.22 4.60
C THR A 121 -1.47 -8.41 3.37
N ASN A 122 -0.80 -8.62 2.23
CA ASN A 122 -1.15 -7.96 0.98
C ASN A 122 -2.56 -8.32 0.52
N SER A 123 -2.94 -9.61 0.62
CA SER A 123 -4.29 -10.07 0.22
C SER A 123 -5.38 -9.41 1.07
N ILE A 124 -5.18 -9.29 2.37
CA ILE A 124 -6.10 -8.58 3.28
C ILE A 124 -6.17 -7.10 2.91
N THR A 125 -5.02 -6.45 2.73
CA THR A 125 -4.92 -5.04 2.33
C THR A 125 -5.71 -4.77 1.06
N TYR A 126 -5.49 -5.56 0.01
CA TYR A 126 -6.21 -5.40 -1.26
C TYR A 126 -7.70 -5.78 -1.17
N ALA A 127 -8.07 -6.72 -0.30
CA ALA A 127 -9.49 -7.01 -0.05
C ALA A 127 -10.20 -5.78 0.55
N ILE A 128 -9.56 -5.09 1.51
CA ILE A 128 -10.09 -3.84 2.09
C ILE A 128 -10.17 -2.75 1.01
N LEU A 129 -9.12 -2.54 0.21
CA LEU A 129 -9.15 -1.53 -0.86
C LEU A 129 -10.27 -1.80 -1.88
N ASN A 130 -10.44 -3.05 -2.30
CA ASN A 130 -11.47 -3.44 -3.25
C ASN A 130 -12.88 -3.24 -2.69
N GLU A 131 -13.09 -3.51 -1.40
CA GLU A 131 -14.38 -3.30 -0.72
C GLU A 131 -14.84 -1.84 -0.83
N PHE A 132 -13.90 -0.90 -0.74
CA PHE A 132 -14.17 0.55 -0.81
C PHE A 132 -13.81 1.17 -2.15
N HIS A 133 -13.52 0.38 -3.20
CA HIS A 133 -13.09 0.86 -4.53
C HIS A 133 -11.92 1.86 -4.48
N LEU A 134 -10.99 1.63 -3.55
CA LEU A 134 -9.81 2.47 -3.34
C LEU A 134 -8.60 1.95 -4.10
N THR A 135 -7.58 2.79 -4.18
CA THR A 135 -6.33 2.45 -4.86
C THR A 135 -5.18 2.25 -3.85
N GLN A 136 -4.05 1.77 -4.33
CA GLN A 136 -2.85 1.59 -3.49
C GLN A 136 -2.33 2.89 -2.84
N THR A 137 -2.75 4.08 -3.30
CA THR A 137 -2.40 5.34 -2.63
C THR A 137 -2.94 5.40 -1.20
N ASN A 138 -4.07 4.75 -0.93
CA ASN A 138 -4.70 4.69 0.38
C ASN A 138 -3.95 3.81 1.39
N ILE A 139 -3.00 2.98 0.95
CA ILE A 139 -2.10 2.24 1.85
C ILE A 139 -1.05 3.21 2.38
N ILE A 140 -1.18 3.66 3.62
CA ILE A 140 -0.20 4.57 4.23
C ILE A 140 1.12 3.86 4.42
N PHE A 141 1.11 2.71 5.08
CA PHE A 141 2.23 1.77 5.11
C PHE A 141 1.76 0.33 5.29
N ASN A 142 2.67 -0.60 4.94
CA ASN A 142 2.48 -2.03 5.08
C ASN A 142 3.77 -2.62 5.66
N THR A 143 3.67 -3.29 6.80
CA THR A 143 4.81 -3.82 7.57
C THR A 143 5.14 -5.27 7.22
N GLY A 144 4.40 -5.90 6.31
CA GLY A 144 4.53 -7.34 6.01
C GLY A 144 3.84 -8.26 7.02
N GLY A 145 3.22 -7.71 8.07
CA GLY A 145 2.39 -8.41 9.06
C GLY A 145 1.13 -7.63 9.40
N GLY A 146 1.08 -6.36 9.03
CA GLY A 146 -0.05 -5.48 9.20
C GLY A 146 0.01 -4.30 8.24
N ALA A 147 -1.05 -3.52 8.15
CA ALA A 147 -1.10 -2.33 7.31
C ALA A 147 -1.97 -1.24 7.93
N VAL A 148 -1.68 0.01 7.53
CA VAL A 148 -2.52 1.17 7.82
C VAL A 148 -3.06 1.72 6.52
N ILE A 149 -4.39 1.91 6.45
CA ILE A 149 -5.13 2.27 5.25
C ILE A 149 -6.06 3.44 5.58
N LEU A 150 -6.14 4.45 4.71
CA LEU A 150 -7.17 5.48 4.81
C LEU A 150 -8.46 5.02 4.11
N LEU A 151 -9.58 5.13 4.83
CA LEU A 151 -10.91 4.74 4.34
C LEU A 151 -11.86 5.94 4.37
N PRO A 152 -12.86 5.99 3.47
CA PRO A 152 -13.88 7.03 3.49
C PRO A 152 -14.74 6.93 4.74
N TYR A 153 -15.20 8.08 5.24
CA TYR A 153 -16.12 8.18 6.37
C TYR A 153 -17.56 7.98 5.88
N LEU A 154 -18.04 6.73 5.82
CA LEU A 154 -19.41 6.36 5.48
C LEU A 154 -20.12 5.81 6.72
N GLU A 155 -21.44 5.90 6.76
CA GLU A 155 -22.25 5.39 7.88
C GLU A 155 -22.03 3.89 8.12
N ASP A 156 -21.71 3.13 7.08
CA ASP A 156 -21.53 1.68 7.13
C ASP A 156 -20.06 1.22 7.12
N THR A 157 -19.08 2.13 7.11
CA THR A 157 -17.64 1.79 6.99
C THR A 157 -17.20 0.78 8.05
N GLU A 158 -17.55 1.00 9.31
CA GLU A 158 -17.17 0.12 10.42
C GLU A 158 -17.80 -1.28 10.27
N ASN A 159 -19.06 -1.33 9.90
CA ASN A 159 -19.78 -2.58 9.67
C ASN A 159 -19.18 -3.38 8.51
N ARG A 160 -18.87 -2.73 7.41
CA ARG A 160 -18.24 -3.36 6.23
C ARG A 160 -16.87 -3.92 6.55
N VAL A 161 -16.02 -3.17 7.24
CA VAL A 161 -14.72 -3.65 7.70
C VAL A 161 -14.89 -4.85 8.64
N SER A 162 -15.79 -4.78 9.62
CA SER A 162 -16.05 -5.86 10.56
C SER A 162 -16.55 -7.13 9.85
N GLN A 163 -17.47 -7.00 8.90
CA GLN A 163 -17.97 -8.12 8.10
C GLN A 163 -16.85 -8.74 7.26
N LEU A 164 -16.05 -7.92 6.58
CA LEU A 164 -14.92 -8.37 5.78
C LEU A 164 -13.90 -9.15 6.63
N CYS A 165 -13.56 -8.63 7.81
CA CYS A 165 -12.68 -9.33 8.75
C CYS A 165 -13.24 -10.69 9.16
N SER A 166 -14.53 -10.76 9.48
CA SER A 166 -15.21 -12.01 9.82
C SER A 166 -15.14 -13.03 8.67
N ASP A 167 -15.38 -12.57 7.45
CA ASP A 167 -15.35 -13.44 6.26
C ASP A 167 -13.95 -13.92 5.90
N ILE A 168 -12.92 -13.10 6.09
CA ILE A 168 -11.52 -13.48 5.94
C ILE A 168 -11.15 -14.55 6.97
N VAL A 169 -11.50 -14.34 8.24
CA VAL A 169 -11.23 -15.31 9.31
C VAL A 169 -11.89 -16.64 9.01
N LYS A 170 -13.17 -16.69 8.59
CA LYS A 170 -13.87 -17.91 8.21
C LYS A 170 -13.23 -18.68 7.03
N LYS A 171 -12.54 -17.97 6.12
CA LYS A 171 -11.85 -18.58 4.98
C LYS A 171 -10.47 -19.13 5.34
N LEU A 172 -9.89 -18.67 6.44
CA LEU A 172 -8.57 -19.09 6.90
C LEU A 172 -8.62 -20.27 7.88
N TYR A 173 -9.77 -20.51 8.49
CA TYR A 173 -10.06 -21.59 9.44
C TYR A 173 -11.19 -22.50 8.95
#